data_5f880680db3252e61c9b4a00f5260aaa
#
_entry.id   5f880680db3252e61c9b4a00f5260aaa
#
_cell.length_a   1.000
_cell.length_b   1.000
_cell.length_c   1.000
_cell.angle_alpha   90.00
_cell.angle_beta   90.00
_cell.angle_gamma   90.00
#
_symmetry.space_group_name_H-M   'P 1'
#
loop_
_entity.id
_entity.type
_entity.pdbx_description
1 polymer ?
#
loop_
_entity_poly.entity_id
_entity_poly.type
_entity_poly.pdbx_seq_one_letter_code
_entity_poly.pdbx_strand_id
1 'polypeptide(L)'
;MKEKQKQQNMIHLGTHGEDYGNWMSNPVLYTIGGLLVVTGAVASLASTVFHVTVLSGLALIAAISLLLLLCWCGWIRRQYAFGGGGMMERVHHTVLSYLDFDGQGQLLDVGCGSGALSIRAALIWPDAQVTGIDYWGAAYGYGQIMCERNAAGEGVAARCQFQHGDANHLNFPDESFDAVVSNYVYHNINRADKRALLMETLRVLKKGGVFALNDEMKPRMYGDVEEFAQELRDMGYQEVRLVDTAEEV
;
A
#
# COMPACT_ATOMS: atom_id res chain seq x y z
N MET A 1 4.96 26.36 10.56
CA MET A 1 4.14 26.15 9.34
C MET A 1 3.88 24.66 9.06
N LYS A 2 4.90 23.78 9.25
CA LYS A 2 4.78 22.32 8.99
C LYS A 2 3.80 21.56 9.91
N GLU A 3 3.63 21.95 11.18
CA GLU A 3 2.66 21.30 12.09
C GLU A 3 1.18 21.60 11.75
N LYS A 4 0.89 22.79 11.24
CA LYS A 4 -0.48 23.13 10.79
C LYS A 4 -0.88 22.40 9.50
N GLN A 5 0.07 22.05 8.66
CA GLN A 5 -0.17 21.22 7.47
C GLN A 5 -0.37 19.74 7.83
N LYS A 6 0.24 19.25 8.92
CA LYS A 6 0.03 17.89 9.46
C LYS A 6 -1.42 17.65 9.96
N GLN A 7 -2.15 18.67 10.31
CA GLN A 7 -3.54 18.59 10.80
C GLN A 7 -4.61 18.92 9.74
N GLN A 8 -4.23 19.36 8.55
CA GLN A 8 -5.18 19.65 7.49
C GLN A 8 -5.67 18.36 6.84
N ASN A 9 -6.87 17.96 7.32
CA ASN A 9 -7.80 17.05 6.66
C ASN A 9 -7.21 15.71 6.20
N MET A 10 -7.17 14.72 7.11
CA MET A 10 -7.07 13.33 6.66
C MET A 10 -8.17 13.07 5.65
N ILE A 11 -7.79 12.90 4.40
CA ILE A 11 -8.70 12.57 3.31
C ILE A 11 -9.07 11.09 3.46
N HIS A 12 -10.31 10.83 3.80
CA HIS A 12 -10.83 9.47 3.90
C HIS A 12 -11.29 9.00 2.53
N LEU A 13 -10.68 7.93 2.02
CA LEU A 13 -11.07 7.29 0.78
C LEU A 13 -12.18 6.24 1.02
N GLY A 14 -12.93 5.92 -0.03
CA GLY A 14 -13.94 4.84 0.01
C GLY A 14 -15.24 5.24 0.68
N THR A 15 -15.53 6.53 0.81
CA THR A 15 -16.75 7.03 1.48
C THR A 15 -18.01 6.89 0.63
N HIS A 16 -17.87 6.67 -0.69
CA HIS A 16 -18.97 6.51 -1.65
C HIS A 16 -19.09 5.06 -2.17
N GLY A 17 -18.36 4.12 -1.56
CA GLY A 17 -18.41 2.71 -1.91
C GLY A 17 -17.29 2.23 -2.85
N GLU A 18 -16.25 3.01 -3.01
CA GLU A 18 -15.03 2.64 -3.74
C GLU A 18 -14.35 1.44 -3.05
N ASP A 19 -13.83 0.52 -3.84
CA ASP A 19 -13.11 -0.66 -3.36
C ASP A 19 -11.61 -0.52 -3.59
N TYR A 20 -10.87 -0.26 -2.53
CA TYR A 20 -9.42 -0.21 -2.57
C TYR A 20 -8.76 -1.55 -2.24
N GLY A 21 -9.55 -2.61 -2.07
CA GLY A 21 -9.05 -3.90 -1.65
C GLY A 21 -8.52 -3.89 -0.21
N ASN A 22 -7.82 -4.95 0.13
CA ASN A 22 -7.15 -5.06 1.43
C ASN A 22 -6.07 -6.14 1.34
N TRP A 23 -4.97 -5.93 2.04
CA TRP A 23 -3.91 -6.94 2.16
C TRP A 23 -4.44 -8.27 2.71
N MET A 24 -5.33 -8.23 3.70
CA MET A 24 -6.05 -9.40 4.21
C MET A 24 -7.22 -9.72 3.28
N SER A 25 -7.05 -10.64 2.35
CA SER A 25 -8.05 -10.97 1.33
C SER A 25 -9.28 -11.69 1.90
N ASN A 26 -10.45 -11.50 1.27
CA ASN A 26 -11.70 -12.17 1.65
C ASN A 26 -11.62 -13.70 1.65
N PRO A 27 -10.97 -14.38 0.67
CA PRO A 27 -10.83 -15.83 0.68
C PRO A 27 -10.18 -16.39 1.95
N VAL A 28 -9.19 -15.69 2.53
CA VAL A 28 -8.56 -16.10 3.80
C VAL A 28 -9.59 -16.11 4.93
N LEU A 29 -10.39 -15.04 5.06
CA LEU A 29 -11.42 -14.95 6.09
C LEU A 29 -12.51 -16.03 5.91
N TYR A 30 -12.94 -16.27 4.68
CA TYR A 30 -13.93 -17.32 4.37
C TYR A 30 -13.40 -18.72 4.69
N THR A 31 -12.13 -18.98 4.42
CA THR A 31 -11.49 -20.27 4.75
C THR A 31 -11.46 -20.49 6.28
N ILE A 32 -11.00 -19.51 7.05
CA ILE A 32 -10.98 -19.59 8.50
C ILE A 32 -12.39 -19.74 9.06
N GLY A 33 -13.36 -18.96 8.55
CA GLY A 33 -14.77 -19.07 8.94
C GLY A 33 -15.37 -20.43 8.63
N GLY A 34 -15.09 -21.00 7.47
CA GLY A 34 -15.52 -22.35 7.09
C GLY A 34 -14.94 -23.43 8.00
N LEU A 35 -13.65 -23.37 8.31
CA LEU A 35 -13.01 -24.27 9.27
C LEU A 35 -13.61 -24.14 10.68
N LEU A 36 -13.95 -22.95 11.12
CA LEU A 36 -14.61 -22.69 12.41
C LEU A 36 -15.98 -23.39 12.46
N VAL A 37 -16.77 -23.27 11.40
CA VAL A 37 -18.10 -23.95 11.32
C VAL A 37 -17.93 -25.46 11.38
N VAL A 38 -17.00 -26.04 10.61
CA VAL A 38 -16.74 -27.48 10.60
C VAL A 38 -16.28 -27.99 11.98
N THR A 39 -15.32 -27.32 12.60
CA THR A 39 -14.83 -27.73 13.94
C THR A 39 -15.91 -27.62 15.01
N GLY A 40 -16.76 -26.59 14.95
CA GLY A 40 -17.92 -26.43 15.84
C GLY A 40 -18.95 -27.57 15.65
N ALA A 41 -19.25 -27.97 14.42
CA ALA A 41 -20.13 -29.08 14.11
C ALA A 41 -19.55 -30.41 14.63
N VAL A 42 -18.25 -30.67 14.44
CA VAL A 42 -17.57 -31.86 14.99
C VAL A 42 -17.64 -31.87 16.52
N ALA A 43 -17.39 -30.77 17.19
CA ALA A 43 -17.49 -30.66 18.64
C ALA A 43 -18.90 -31.00 19.14
N SER A 44 -19.93 -30.48 18.48
CA SER A 44 -21.33 -30.72 18.80
C SER A 44 -21.71 -32.19 18.61
N LEU A 45 -21.41 -32.77 17.43
CA LEU A 45 -21.70 -34.18 17.15
C LEU A 45 -20.96 -35.13 18.09
N ALA A 46 -19.68 -34.89 18.35
CA ALA A 46 -18.88 -35.71 19.28
C ALA A 46 -19.46 -35.67 20.71
N SER A 47 -19.96 -34.54 21.15
CA SER A 47 -20.56 -34.38 22.47
C SER A 47 -21.96 -34.98 22.56
N THR A 48 -22.84 -34.67 21.59
CA THR A 48 -24.28 -34.98 21.70
C THR A 48 -24.66 -36.34 21.16
N VAL A 49 -24.01 -36.82 20.10
CA VAL A 49 -24.35 -38.09 19.44
C VAL A 49 -23.44 -39.22 19.86
N PHE A 50 -22.12 -38.96 19.87
CA PHE A 50 -21.13 -40.02 20.12
C PHE A 50 -20.64 -40.08 21.56
N HIS A 51 -20.93 -39.07 22.38
CA HIS A 51 -20.49 -38.95 23.80
C HIS A 51 -18.96 -39.10 23.98
N VAL A 52 -18.17 -38.71 23.00
CA VAL A 52 -16.70 -38.79 23.02
C VAL A 52 -16.15 -37.49 23.59
N THR A 53 -15.95 -37.44 24.91
CA THR A 53 -15.54 -36.23 25.66
C THR A 53 -14.18 -35.67 25.21
N VAL A 54 -13.21 -36.53 24.92
CA VAL A 54 -11.87 -36.09 24.49
C VAL A 54 -11.96 -35.42 23.10
N LEU A 55 -12.67 -36.04 22.16
CA LEU A 55 -12.83 -35.47 20.80
C LEU A 55 -13.60 -34.15 20.84
N SER A 56 -14.68 -34.06 21.62
CA SER A 56 -15.43 -32.82 21.75
C SER A 56 -14.60 -31.71 22.41
N GLY A 57 -13.78 -32.02 23.38
CA GLY A 57 -12.85 -31.10 24.02
C GLY A 57 -11.79 -30.56 23.05
N LEU A 58 -11.15 -31.44 22.28
CA LEU A 58 -10.16 -31.02 21.26
C LEU A 58 -10.79 -30.18 20.16
N ALA A 59 -11.96 -30.57 19.67
CA ALA A 59 -12.68 -29.80 18.64
C ALA A 59 -13.14 -28.43 19.15
N LEU A 60 -13.53 -28.32 20.43
CA LEU A 60 -13.88 -27.03 21.04
C LEU A 60 -12.66 -26.11 21.15
N ILE A 61 -11.51 -26.64 21.58
CA ILE A 61 -10.26 -25.88 21.62
C ILE A 61 -9.89 -25.37 20.23
N ALA A 62 -9.97 -26.21 19.20
CA ALA A 62 -9.72 -25.83 17.82
C ALA A 62 -10.69 -24.73 17.35
N ALA A 63 -11.99 -24.87 17.66
CA ALA A 63 -12.97 -23.84 17.30
C ALA A 63 -12.72 -22.50 17.99
N ILE A 64 -12.36 -22.48 19.26
CA ILE A 64 -11.99 -21.26 19.99
C ILE A 64 -10.74 -20.63 19.36
N SER A 65 -9.72 -21.42 19.04
CA SER A 65 -8.50 -20.93 18.41
C SER A 65 -8.77 -20.31 17.03
N LEU A 66 -9.62 -20.94 16.23
CA LEU A 66 -10.03 -20.40 14.93
C LEU A 66 -10.86 -19.11 15.06
N LEU A 67 -11.73 -19.02 16.08
CA LEU A 67 -12.49 -17.80 16.36
C LEU A 67 -11.56 -16.64 16.74
N LEU A 68 -10.59 -16.88 17.61
CA LEU A 68 -9.60 -15.89 17.99
C LEU A 68 -8.76 -15.43 16.78
N LEU A 69 -8.35 -16.39 15.94
CA LEU A 69 -7.64 -16.10 14.69
C LEU A 69 -8.51 -15.25 13.74
N LEU A 70 -9.78 -15.59 13.58
CA LEU A 70 -10.71 -14.83 12.74
C LEU A 70 -10.89 -13.40 13.26
N CYS A 71 -11.06 -13.23 14.56
CA CYS A 71 -11.14 -11.90 15.19
C CYS A 71 -9.87 -11.08 14.98
N TRP A 72 -8.71 -11.71 15.13
CA TRP A 72 -7.41 -11.09 14.90
C TRP A 72 -7.22 -10.68 13.43
N CYS A 73 -7.57 -11.57 12.49
CA CYS A 73 -7.57 -11.25 11.06
C CYS A 73 -8.52 -10.10 10.72
N GLY A 74 -9.71 -10.07 11.33
CA GLY A 74 -10.67 -8.97 11.17
C GLY A 74 -10.12 -7.64 11.69
N TRP A 75 -9.42 -7.67 12.83
CA TRP A 75 -8.75 -6.49 13.39
C TRP A 75 -7.63 -6.00 12.46
N ILE A 76 -6.75 -6.90 11.98
CA ILE A 76 -5.71 -6.57 11.01
C ILE A 76 -6.32 -5.96 9.75
N ARG A 77 -7.37 -6.60 9.20
CA ARG A 77 -8.06 -6.09 8.02
C ARG A 77 -8.53 -4.65 8.21
N ARG A 78 -9.05 -4.32 9.40
CA ARG A 78 -9.45 -2.94 9.71
C ARG A 78 -8.25 -1.98 9.74
N GLN A 79 -7.10 -2.42 10.28
CA GLN A 79 -5.88 -1.60 10.30
C GLN A 79 -5.33 -1.31 8.89
N TYR A 80 -5.43 -2.28 7.99
CA TYR A 80 -4.96 -2.15 6.60
C TYR A 80 -6.02 -1.57 5.65
N ALA A 81 -7.14 -1.09 6.15
CA ALA A 81 -8.12 -0.38 5.32
C ALA A 81 -7.56 0.97 4.84
N PHE A 82 -7.90 1.34 3.60
CA PHE A 82 -7.44 2.58 2.97
C PHE A 82 -8.24 3.82 3.38
N GLY A 83 -9.29 3.64 4.14
CA GLY A 83 -10.14 4.71 4.68
C GLY A 83 -10.46 4.51 6.16
N GLY A 84 -11.07 5.50 6.80
CA GLY A 84 -11.52 5.41 8.18
C GLY A 84 -10.41 5.51 9.24
N GLY A 85 -9.25 6.10 8.94
CA GLY A 85 -8.17 6.33 9.90
C GLY A 85 -7.30 5.09 10.19
N GLY A 86 -7.36 4.06 9.34
CA GLY A 86 -6.52 2.88 9.44
C GLY A 86 -5.03 3.15 9.17
N MET A 87 -4.20 2.15 9.42
CA MET A 87 -2.74 2.25 9.25
C MET A 87 -2.36 2.69 7.83
N MET A 88 -2.99 2.11 6.79
CA MET A 88 -2.68 2.48 5.40
C MET A 88 -3.00 3.94 5.08
N GLU A 89 -4.03 4.49 5.69
CA GLU A 89 -4.33 5.91 5.56
C GLU A 89 -3.23 6.77 6.17
N ARG A 90 -2.76 6.41 7.37
CA ARG A 90 -1.64 7.11 8.02
C ARG A 90 -0.35 6.97 7.21
N VAL A 91 -0.03 5.77 6.70
CA VAL A 91 1.11 5.54 5.81
C VAL A 91 1.07 6.48 4.60
N HIS A 92 -0.05 6.52 3.88
CA HIS A 92 -0.18 7.39 2.71
C HIS A 92 -0.02 8.87 3.09
N HIS A 93 -0.62 9.27 4.21
CA HIS A 93 -0.48 10.64 4.70
C HIS A 93 0.99 10.96 5.01
N THR A 94 1.70 10.05 5.69
CA THR A 94 3.12 10.21 6.02
C THR A 94 3.96 10.33 4.74
N VAL A 95 3.82 9.43 3.78
CA VAL A 95 4.56 9.47 2.50
C VAL A 95 4.34 10.81 1.79
N LEU A 96 3.08 11.24 1.64
CA LEU A 96 2.76 12.49 0.95
C LEU A 96 3.18 13.73 1.74
N SER A 97 3.27 13.65 3.08
CA SER A 97 3.73 14.76 3.92
C SER A 97 5.24 15.02 3.82
N TYR A 98 6.01 13.99 3.42
CA TYR A 98 7.44 14.12 3.14
C TYR A 98 7.74 14.53 1.69
N LEU A 99 6.74 14.49 0.81
CA LEU A 99 6.87 14.95 -0.57
C LEU A 99 6.72 16.47 -0.59
N ASP A 100 7.83 17.20 -0.69
CA ASP A 100 7.85 18.67 -0.74
C ASP A 100 7.46 19.16 -2.17
N PHE A 101 6.26 18.75 -2.59
CA PHE A 101 5.68 19.01 -3.89
C PHE A 101 4.76 20.24 -3.82
N ASP A 102 4.91 21.16 -4.76
CA ASP A 102 4.09 22.39 -4.81
C ASP A 102 2.67 22.17 -5.35
N GLY A 103 2.39 20.97 -5.85
CA GLY A 103 1.08 20.59 -6.39
C GLY A 103 0.89 20.92 -7.86
N GLN A 104 1.92 21.35 -8.55
CA GLN A 104 1.86 21.70 -9.98
C GLN A 104 2.57 20.66 -10.84
N GLY A 105 2.00 20.34 -11.99
CA GLY A 105 2.65 19.46 -12.98
C GLY A 105 2.30 17.98 -12.85
N GLN A 106 3.28 17.10 -13.13
CA GLN A 106 3.10 15.66 -13.30
C GLN A 106 3.60 14.91 -12.08
N LEU A 107 2.77 14.07 -11.47
CA LEU A 107 3.14 13.15 -10.40
C LEU A 107 3.02 11.70 -10.88
N LEU A 108 4.06 10.90 -10.64
CA LEU A 108 4.05 9.45 -10.90
C LEU A 108 3.91 8.68 -9.58
N ASP A 109 3.02 7.70 -9.57
CA ASP A 109 2.89 6.70 -8.49
C ASP A 109 3.34 5.33 -9.04
N VAL A 110 4.52 4.87 -8.59
CA VAL A 110 5.11 3.60 -9.04
C VAL A 110 4.61 2.47 -8.15
N GLY A 111 3.85 1.53 -8.76
CA GLY A 111 3.19 0.45 -8.04
C GLY A 111 1.91 0.90 -7.36
N CYS A 112 1.04 1.56 -8.10
CA CYS A 112 -0.16 2.22 -7.58
C CYS A 112 -1.23 1.25 -7.02
N GLY A 113 -1.13 -0.04 -7.28
CA GLY A 113 -2.06 -1.08 -6.78
C GLY A 113 -3.51 -0.83 -7.14
N SER A 114 -4.33 -0.44 -6.18
CA SER A 114 -5.73 -0.06 -6.33
C SER A 114 -5.96 1.43 -6.62
N GLY A 115 -4.88 2.20 -6.81
CA GLY A 115 -4.91 3.64 -7.06
C GLY A 115 -5.04 4.52 -5.81
N ALA A 116 -5.01 3.94 -4.61
CA ALA A 116 -5.31 4.67 -3.38
C ALA A 116 -4.35 5.84 -3.10
N LEU A 117 -3.03 5.67 -3.30
CA LEU A 117 -2.05 6.74 -3.10
C LEU A 117 -2.15 7.79 -4.20
N SER A 118 -2.27 7.38 -5.47
CA SER A 118 -2.48 8.25 -6.63
C SER A 118 -3.70 9.15 -6.45
N ILE A 119 -4.85 8.57 -6.07
CA ILE A 119 -6.11 9.28 -5.88
C ILE A 119 -6.01 10.26 -4.70
N ARG A 120 -5.39 9.84 -3.59
CA ARG A 120 -5.15 10.72 -2.45
C ARG A 120 -4.25 11.90 -2.84
N ALA A 121 -3.20 11.67 -3.62
CA ALA A 121 -2.35 12.74 -4.15
C ALA A 121 -3.16 13.72 -5.01
N ALA A 122 -4.01 13.23 -5.90
CA ALA A 122 -4.88 14.06 -6.73
C ALA A 122 -5.91 14.87 -5.92
N LEU A 123 -6.37 14.36 -4.77
CA LEU A 123 -7.26 15.10 -3.86
C LEU A 123 -6.51 16.19 -3.08
N ILE A 124 -5.27 15.92 -2.66
CA ILE A 124 -4.42 16.88 -1.94
C ILE A 124 -3.97 18.02 -2.88
N TRP A 125 -3.61 17.70 -4.11
CA TRP A 125 -3.08 18.64 -5.11
C TRP A 125 -4.01 18.73 -6.31
N PRO A 126 -4.99 19.66 -6.28
CA PRO A 126 -6.03 19.74 -7.32
C PRO A 126 -5.51 20.18 -8.70
N ASP A 127 -4.34 20.78 -8.78
CA ASP A 127 -3.71 21.19 -10.04
C ASP A 127 -2.73 20.15 -10.61
N ALA A 128 -2.40 19.10 -9.87
CA ALA A 128 -1.53 18.03 -10.33
C ALA A 128 -2.24 17.07 -11.29
N GLN A 129 -1.49 16.56 -12.27
CA GLN A 129 -1.86 15.40 -13.09
C GLN A 129 -1.14 14.18 -12.53
N VAL A 130 -1.86 13.15 -12.18
CA VAL A 130 -1.31 11.95 -11.53
C VAL A 130 -1.36 10.77 -12.48
N THR A 131 -0.21 10.13 -12.69
CA THR A 131 -0.09 8.87 -13.43
C THR A 131 0.25 7.76 -12.45
N GLY A 132 -0.62 6.76 -12.33
CA GLY A 132 -0.36 5.53 -11.58
C GLY A 132 0.04 4.41 -12.52
N ILE A 133 1.13 3.71 -12.20
CA ILE A 133 1.52 2.50 -12.93
C ILE A 133 1.61 1.32 -11.98
N ASP A 134 1.23 0.14 -12.48
CA ASP A 134 1.41 -1.10 -11.76
C ASP A 134 1.54 -2.28 -12.75
N TYR A 135 2.18 -3.35 -12.33
CA TYR A 135 2.24 -4.58 -13.11
C TYR A 135 0.94 -5.38 -13.05
N TRP A 136 0.13 -5.14 -12.01
CA TRP A 136 -1.14 -5.83 -11.72
C TRP A 136 -1.07 -7.35 -11.87
N GLY A 137 -0.07 -7.94 -11.24
CA GLY A 137 0.04 -9.40 -11.14
C GLY A 137 -1.15 -10.02 -10.40
N ALA A 138 -1.40 -11.30 -10.63
CA ALA A 138 -2.56 -12.02 -10.07
C ALA A 138 -2.60 -12.09 -8.52
N ALA A 139 -1.53 -11.71 -7.82
CA ALA A 139 -1.38 -11.93 -6.39
C ALA A 139 -2.36 -11.10 -5.52
N TYR A 140 -2.69 -9.87 -5.92
CA TYR A 140 -3.44 -8.94 -5.07
C TYR A 140 -4.87 -8.64 -5.55
N GLY A 141 -5.23 -9.09 -6.75
CA GLY A 141 -6.57 -8.84 -7.34
C GLY A 141 -6.82 -7.37 -7.69
N TYR A 142 -5.79 -6.55 -7.77
CA TYR A 142 -5.86 -5.18 -8.24
C TYR A 142 -5.84 -5.12 -9.77
N GLY A 143 -6.28 -4.00 -10.34
CA GLY A 143 -6.29 -3.81 -11.78
C GLY A 143 -6.63 -2.39 -12.17
N GLN A 144 -6.26 -2.03 -13.40
CA GLN A 144 -6.49 -0.70 -13.97
C GLN A 144 -7.96 -0.26 -13.85
N ILE A 145 -8.90 -1.14 -14.17
CA ILE A 145 -10.35 -0.84 -14.09
C ILE A 145 -10.77 -0.47 -12.66
N MET A 146 -10.19 -1.12 -11.64
CA MET A 146 -10.44 -0.79 -10.24
C MET A 146 -9.96 0.63 -9.92
N CYS A 147 -8.75 0.99 -10.35
CA CYS A 147 -8.19 2.33 -10.15
C CYS A 147 -9.05 3.41 -10.82
N GLU A 148 -9.47 3.18 -12.07
CA GLU A 148 -10.33 4.09 -12.83
C GLU A 148 -11.70 4.30 -12.16
N ARG A 149 -12.32 3.21 -11.66
CA ARG A 149 -13.58 3.28 -10.91
C ARG A 149 -13.43 4.05 -9.61
N ASN A 150 -12.35 3.79 -8.87
CA ASN A 150 -12.07 4.47 -7.63
C ASN A 150 -11.83 5.97 -7.86
N ALA A 151 -11.05 6.33 -8.90
CA ALA A 151 -10.84 7.74 -9.26
C ALA A 151 -12.12 8.45 -9.71
N ALA A 152 -13.02 7.73 -10.36
CA ALA A 152 -14.33 8.27 -10.76
C ALA A 152 -15.23 8.49 -9.53
N GLY A 153 -15.29 7.54 -8.60
CA GLY A 153 -16.03 7.64 -7.36
C GLY A 153 -15.57 8.80 -6.48
N GLU A 154 -14.26 9.01 -6.38
CA GLU A 154 -13.65 10.10 -5.62
C GLU A 154 -13.64 11.45 -6.39
N GLY A 155 -14.16 11.50 -7.63
CA GLY A 155 -14.31 12.73 -8.42
C GLY A 155 -13.00 13.27 -9.01
N VAL A 156 -11.96 12.45 -9.13
CA VAL A 156 -10.63 12.86 -9.64
C VAL A 156 -10.22 12.20 -10.97
N ALA A 157 -11.13 11.47 -11.62
CA ALA A 157 -10.85 10.72 -12.86
C ALA A 157 -10.23 11.58 -13.98
N ALA A 158 -10.60 12.85 -14.08
CA ALA A 158 -10.06 13.76 -15.10
C ALA A 158 -8.56 14.07 -14.92
N ARG A 159 -8.01 13.78 -13.73
CA ARG A 159 -6.62 14.10 -13.35
C ARG A 159 -5.79 12.87 -12.99
N CYS A 160 -6.40 11.70 -12.99
CA CYS A 160 -5.72 10.44 -12.72
C CYS A 160 -5.73 9.56 -13.97
N GLN A 161 -4.55 9.12 -14.39
CA GLN A 161 -4.38 8.14 -15.45
C GLN A 161 -3.74 6.89 -14.86
N PHE A 162 -4.22 5.71 -15.26
CA PHE A 162 -3.68 4.44 -14.80
C PHE A 162 -3.29 3.60 -15.99
N GLN A 163 -2.09 3.01 -15.94
CA GLN A 163 -1.60 2.17 -17.02
C GLN A 163 -0.70 1.06 -16.51
N HIS A 164 -0.64 -0.04 -17.25
CA HIS A 164 0.29 -1.12 -16.98
C HIS A 164 1.73 -0.61 -17.10
N GLY A 165 2.59 -0.97 -16.12
CA GLY A 165 4.00 -0.60 -16.12
C GLY A 165 4.85 -1.57 -15.31
N ASP A 166 6.14 -1.64 -15.65
CA ASP A 166 7.14 -2.41 -14.93
C ASP A 166 8.13 -1.44 -14.29
N ALA A 167 8.26 -1.49 -12.97
CA ALA A 167 9.21 -0.64 -12.24
C ALA A 167 10.69 -0.95 -12.56
N ASN A 168 11.00 -2.12 -13.16
CA ASN A 168 12.34 -2.41 -13.66
C ASN A 168 12.71 -1.58 -14.89
N HIS A 169 11.71 -1.13 -15.64
CA HIS A 169 11.88 -0.33 -16.85
C HIS A 169 10.67 0.57 -17.07
N LEU A 170 10.79 1.81 -16.66
CA LEU A 170 9.72 2.80 -16.75
C LEU A 170 9.63 3.32 -18.19
N ASN A 171 8.51 3.08 -18.85
CA ASN A 171 8.29 3.50 -20.24
C ASN A 171 7.93 4.99 -20.34
N PHE A 172 8.80 5.83 -19.75
CA PHE A 172 8.70 7.27 -19.78
C PHE A 172 10.07 7.87 -20.17
N PRO A 173 10.10 9.01 -20.84
CA PRO A 173 11.34 9.76 -21.06
C PRO A 173 12.01 10.17 -19.75
N ASP A 174 13.31 10.46 -19.81
CA ASP A 174 14.01 11.08 -18.69
C ASP A 174 13.34 12.41 -18.32
N GLU A 175 13.40 12.75 -17.04
CA GLU A 175 12.93 14.05 -16.54
C GLU A 175 11.46 14.36 -16.95
N SER A 176 10.55 13.38 -16.84
CA SER A 176 9.13 13.51 -17.21
C SER A 176 8.24 14.01 -16.08
N PHE A 177 8.61 13.74 -14.81
CA PHE A 177 7.74 13.98 -13.67
C PHE A 177 8.33 15.00 -12.70
N ASP A 178 7.47 15.87 -12.18
CA ASP A 178 7.82 16.88 -11.17
C ASP A 178 7.89 16.23 -9.77
N ALA A 179 7.09 15.20 -9.55
CA ALA A 179 7.09 14.43 -8.33
C ALA A 179 6.94 12.93 -8.62
N VAL A 180 7.56 12.07 -7.80
CA VAL A 180 7.38 10.62 -7.85
C VAL A 180 7.13 10.09 -6.45
N VAL A 181 6.19 9.14 -6.33
CA VAL A 181 5.92 8.41 -5.09
C VAL A 181 5.92 6.92 -5.34
N SER A 182 6.24 6.15 -4.31
CA SER A 182 6.05 4.69 -4.29
C SER A 182 5.84 4.21 -2.86
N ASN A 183 4.92 3.26 -2.66
CA ASN A 183 4.58 2.78 -1.34
C ASN A 183 4.42 1.26 -1.28
N TYR A 184 5.31 0.57 -0.58
CA TYR A 184 5.35 -0.89 -0.40
C TYR A 184 5.42 -1.70 -1.71
N VAL A 185 6.27 -1.29 -2.64
CA VAL A 185 6.35 -1.88 -3.98
C VAL A 185 7.64 -2.66 -4.21
N TYR A 186 8.79 -2.01 -4.04
CA TYR A 186 10.05 -2.52 -4.53
C TYR A 186 10.49 -3.80 -3.83
N HIS A 187 10.21 -3.97 -2.53
CA HIS A 187 10.50 -5.22 -1.82
C HIS A 187 9.81 -6.44 -2.46
N ASN A 188 8.68 -6.24 -3.15
CA ASN A 188 7.92 -7.30 -3.82
C ASN A 188 8.50 -7.71 -5.20
N ILE A 189 9.38 -6.90 -5.79
CA ILE A 189 9.98 -7.19 -7.08
C ILE A 189 11.13 -8.19 -6.89
N ASN A 190 10.85 -9.47 -7.11
CA ASN A 190 11.81 -10.53 -6.89
C ASN A 190 13.02 -10.42 -7.83
N ARG A 191 14.21 -10.77 -7.31
CA ARG A 191 15.49 -10.85 -8.07
C ARG A 191 15.95 -9.52 -8.69
N ALA A 192 15.26 -8.40 -8.47
CA ALA A 192 15.72 -7.10 -8.94
C ALA A 192 16.72 -6.48 -7.95
N ASP A 193 17.70 -5.79 -8.47
CA ASP A 193 18.56 -4.89 -7.72
C ASP A 193 17.74 -3.67 -7.30
N LYS A 194 17.58 -3.45 -5.99
CA LYS A 194 16.75 -2.37 -5.47
C LYS A 194 17.35 -0.99 -5.71
N ARG A 195 18.69 -0.87 -5.71
CA ARG A 195 19.35 0.38 -6.07
C ARG A 195 19.13 0.70 -7.55
N ALA A 196 19.20 -0.28 -8.44
CA ALA A 196 18.90 -0.09 -9.86
C ALA A 196 17.44 0.34 -10.09
N LEU A 197 16.47 -0.23 -9.37
CA LEU A 197 15.07 0.21 -9.41
C LEU A 197 14.90 1.67 -8.97
N LEU A 198 15.60 2.07 -7.90
CA LEU A 198 15.60 3.46 -7.43
C LEU A 198 16.21 4.40 -8.47
N MET A 199 17.33 4.02 -9.08
CA MET A 199 17.96 4.82 -10.13
C MET A 199 17.08 4.95 -11.38
N GLU A 200 16.35 3.89 -11.76
CA GLU A 200 15.37 3.95 -12.85
C GLU A 200 14.22 4.91 -12.52
N THR A 201 13.76 4.91 -11.28
CA THR A 201 12.75 5.87 -10.81
C THR A 201 13.28 7.29 -10.82
N LEU A 202 14.51 7.51 -10.37
CA LEU A 202 15.16 8.83 -10.38
C LEU A 202 15.45 9.34 -11.80
N ARG A 203 15.62 8.45 -12.78
CA ARG A 203 15.79 8.83 -14.19
C ARG A 203 14.59 9.63 -14.74
N VAL A 204 13.37 9.22 -14.38
CA VAL A 204 12.15 9.88 -14.86
C VAL A 204 11.78 11.12 -14.05
N LEU A 205 12.45 11.35 -12.91
CA LEU A 205 12.26 12.55 -12.10
C LEU A 205 12.98 13.74 -12.72
N LYS A 206 12.33 14.88 -12.87
CA LYS A 206 12.93 16.11 -13.34
C LYS A 206 13.98 16.64 -12.38
N LYS A 207 14.94 17.40 -12.90
CA LYS A 207 15.84 18.19 -12.05
C LYS A 207 15.04 19.19 -11.22
N GLY A 208 15.29 19.20 -9.91
CA GLY A 208 14.50 19.96 -8.95
C GLY A 208 13.18 19.32 -8.54
N GLY A 209 12.85 18.17 -9.11
CA GLY A 209 11.69 17.37 -8.70
C GLY A 209 11.91 16.67 -7.35
N VAL A 210 10.84 16.12 -6.80
CA VAL A 210 10.81 15.50 -5.46
C VAL A 210 10.37 14.04 -5.53
N PHE A 211 10.98 13.20 -4.68
CA PHE A 211 10.68 11.78 -4.62
C PHE A 211 10.46 11.32 -3.17
N ALA A 212 9.40 10.58 -2.92
CA ALA A 212 9.15 9.93 -1.64
C ALA A 212 8.90 8.43 -1.85
N LEU A 213 9.67 7.61 -1.15
CA LEU A 213 9.56 6.16 -1.13
C LEU A 213 9.31 5.69 0.31
N ASN A 214 8.26 4.88 0.49
CA ASN A 214 8.08 4.09 1.71
C ASN A 214 8.16 2.61 1.38
N ASP A 215 9.14 1.90 1.95
CA ASP A 215 9.35 0.49 1.70
C ASP A 215 10.06 -0.21 2.87
N GLU A 216 10.03 -1.53 2.90
CA GLU A 216 10.83 -2.36 3.82
C GLU A 216 12.31 -2.36 3.39
N MET A 217 13.08 -1.35 3.80
CA MET A 217 14.49 -1.19 3.41
C MET A 217 15.42 -2.14 4.17
N LYS A 218 15.17 -3.45 4.08
CA LYS A 218 16.02 -4.47 4.74
C LYS A 218 17.41 -4.52 4.10
N PRO A 219 18.51 -4.57 4.90
CA PRO A 219 19.88 -4.59 4.38
C PRO A 219 20.16 -5.69 3.35
N ARG A 220 19.54 -6.86 3.50
CA ARG A 220 19.66 -7.98 2.53
C ARG A 220 19.10 -7.65 1.14
N MET A 221 18.25 -6.62 1.01
CA MET A 221 17.56 -6.24 -0.23
C MET A 221 18.13 -4.96 -0.83
N TYR A 222 18.43 -3.99 0.01
CA TYR A 222 18.88 -2.65 -0.40
C TYR A 222 20.37 -2.41 -0.14
N GLY A 223 21.05 -3.32 0.59
CA GLY A 223 22.40 -3.07 1.08
C GLY A 223 22.43 -2.04 2.20
N ASP A 224 23.50 -1.29 2.29
CA ASP A 224 23.59 -0.15 3.20
C ASP A 224 22.88 1.06 2.60
N VAL A 225 21.77 1.44 3.21
CA VAL A 225 20.93 2.55 2.72
C VAL A 225 21.54 3.92 3.03
N GLU A 226 22.36 4.03 4.09
CA GLU A 226 23.09 5.26 4.41
C GLU A 226 24.21 5.51 3.38
N GLU A 227 24.93 4.46 3.00
CA GLU A 227 25.91 4.52 1.91
C GLU A 227 25.25 4.97 0.61
N PHE A 228 24.11 4.37 0.26
CA PHE A 228 23.37 4.74 -0.95
C PHE A 228 22.86 6.18 -0.89
N ALA A 229 22.37 6.62 0.26
CA ALA A 229 21.96 8.01 0.44
C ALA A 229 23.15 8.98 0.25
N GLN A 230 24.35 8.59 0.68
CA GLN A 230 25.57 9.39 0.46
C GLN A 230 25.97 9.40 -1.03
N GLU A 231 25.87 8.26 -1.72
CA GLU A 231 26.11 8.21 -3.17
C GLU A 231 25.17 9.18 -3.93
N LEU A 232 23.88 9.23 -3.56
CA LEU A 232 22.95 10.18 -4.16
C LEU A 232 23.35 11.65 -3.90
N ARG A 233 23.79 11.99 -2.69
CA ARG A 233 24.31 13.35 -2.39
C ARG A 233 25.53 13.68 -3.24
N ASP A 234 26.44 12.72 -3.40
CA ASP A 234 27.67 12.89 -4.21
C ASP A 234 27.33 13.04 -5.72
N MET A 235 26.20 12.45 -6.17
CA MET A 235 25.66 12.65 -7.52
C MET A 235 24.97 14.00 -7.71
N GLY A 236 24.80 14.80 -6.64
CA GLY A 236 24.25 16.15 -6.70
C GLY A 236 22.79 16.30 -6.28
N TYR A 237 22.18 15.25 -5.71
CA TYR A 237 20.86 15.39 -5.09
C TYR A 237 20.97 16.28 -3.86
N GLN A 238 20.23 17.40 -3.84
CA GLN A 238 20.38 18.45 -2.84
C GLN A 238 19.96 18.02 -1.44
N GLU A 239 18.94 17.19 -1.35
CA GLU A 239 18.41 16.69 -0.09
C GLU A 239 18.08 15.20 -0.22
N VAL A 240 18.72 14.38 0.61
CA VAL A 240 18.43 12.94 0.73
C VAL A 240 18.22 12.65 2.22
N ARG A 241 16.98 12.27 2.57
CA ARG A 241 16.58 11.96 3.95
C ARG A 241 16.21 10.49 4.06
N LEU A 242 16.71 9.83 5.09
CA LEU A 242 16.21 8.54 5.56
C LEU A 242 15.39 8.81 6.82
N VAL A 243 14.18 8.30 6.85
CA VAL A 243 13.24 8.53 7.96
C VAL A 243 12.71 7.19 8.44
N ASP A 244 12.86 6.90 9.73
CA ASP A 244 12.15 5.78 10.34
C ASP A 244 10.71 6.22 10.65
N THR A 245 9.76 5.64 9.93
CA THR A 245 8.33 5.96 10.05
C THR A 245 7.58 5.01 10.99
N ALA A 246 8.26 4.08 11.66
CA ALA A 246 7.62 3.06 12.51
C ALA A 246 6.84 3.68 13.69
N GLU A 247 7.26 4.85 14.18
CA GLU A 247 6.56 5.56 15.25
C GLU A 247 5.47 6.52 14.74
N GLU A 248 5.42 6.79 13.44
CA GLU A 248 4.49 7.76 12.83
C GLU A 248 3.22 7.10 12.27
N VAL A 249 3.21 5.77 12.15
CA VAL A 249 2.17 4.96 11.46
C VAL A 249 1.39 3.97 12.41
#